data_3eadc0f8b9bb1ee9ee236f9d71528ce2
#
_entry.id   3eadc0f8b9bb1ee9ee236f9d71528ce2
#
_cell.length_a   1.000
_cell.length_b   1.000
_cell.length_c   1.000
_cell.angle_alpha   90.00
_cell.angle_beta   90.00
_cell.angle_gamma   90.00
#
_symmetry.space_group_name_H-M   'P 1'
#
loop_
_entity.id
_entity.type
_entity.pdbx_description
1 polymer ?
#
loop_
_entity_poly.entity_id
_entity_poly.type
_entity_poly.pdbx_seq_one_letter_code
_entity_poly.pdbx_strand_id
1 'polypeptide(L)' 'DKTHRVYICPNKSCGQKIRVPKGKGKIEITCPKCGQKFVKRT' A
#
# COMPACT_ATOMS: atom_id res chain seq x y z
N ASP A 1 -13.43 3.66 1.20
CA ASP A 1 -13.50 4.18 -0.15
C ASP A 1 -13.69 3.04 -1.14
N LYS A 2 -14.70 3.14 -2.00
CA LYS A 2 -15.07 2.08 -2.93
C LYS A 2 -14.09 1.91 -4.10
N THR A 3 -13.35 2.95 -4.42
CA THR A 3 -12.44 2.93 -5.57
C THR A 3 -10.99 2.74 -5.18
N HIS A 4 -10.70 2.82 -3.90
CA HIS A 4 -9.35 2.68 -3.38
C HIS A 4 -9.32 1.84 -2.12
N ARG A 5 -8.18 1.26 -1.85
CA ARG A 5 -7.95 0.57 -0.58
C ARG A 5 -6.81 1.25 0.14
N VAL A 6 -6.81 1.14 1.46
CA VAL A 6 -5.74 1.69 2.28
C VAL A 6 -4.99 0.54 2.92
N TYR A 7 -3.69 0.53 2.73
CA TYR A 7 -2.81 -0.44 3.37
C TYR A 7 -1.84 0.28 4.27
N ILE A 8 -1.44 -0.41 5.34
CA ILE A 8 -0.45 0.13 6.26
C ILE A 8 0.90 -0.45 5.88
N CYS A 9 1.91 0.42 5.85
CA CYS A 9 3.28 0.00 5.57
C CYS A 9 3.68 -1.14 6.52
N PRO A 10 4.25 -2.23 6.01
CA PRO A 10 4.65 -3.37 6.85
C PRO A 10 5.81 -3.06 7.78
N ASN A 11 6.50 -1.97 7.55
CA ASN A 11 7.58 -1.54 8.42
C ASN A 11 7.00 -0.95 9.71
N LYS A 12 7.26 -1.62 10.83
CA LYS A 12 6.74 -1.19 12.13
C LYS A 12 7.20 0.21 12.52
N SER A 13 8.38 0.60 12.06
CA SER A 13 8.91 1.93 12.35
C SER A 13 8.24 3.02 11.53
N CYS A 14 7.58 2.64 10.45
CA CYS A 14 6.94 3.60 9.55
C CYS A 14 5.42 3.68 9.79
N GLY A 15 4.71 2.58 9.56
CA GLY A 15 3.27 2.52 9.76
C GLY A 15 2.46 3.48 8.91
N GLN A 16 3.02 3.96 7.80
CA GLN A 16 2.36 4.94 6.95
C GLN A 16 1.16 4.31 6.24
N LYS A 17 0.06 5.05 6.21
CA LYS A 17 -1.12 4.66 5.45
C LYS A 17 -0.89 4.97 3.98
N ILE A 18 -1.16 3.99 3.13
CA ILE A 18 -0.91 4.10 1.70
C ILE A 18 -2.20 3.82 0.94
N ARG A 19 -2.63 4.76 0.12
CA ARG A 19 -3.83 4.60 -0.69
C ARG A 19 -3.44 4.02 -2.04
N VAL A 20 -4.10 2.94 -2.42
CA VAL A 20 -3.82 2.26 -3.68
C VAL A 20 -5.11 2.03 -4.45
N PRO A 21 -5.05 1.91 -5.77
CA PRO A 21 -6.25 1.62 -6.57
C PRO A 21 -6.79 0.23 -6.29
N LYS A 22 -8.11 0.12 -6.30
CA LYS A 22 -8.80 -1.14 -6.07
C LYS A 22 -9.10 -1.81 -7.41
N GLY A 23 -9.14 -3.13 -7.41
CA GLY A 23 -9.54 -3.89 -8.58
C GLY A 23 -8.47 -4.06 -9.63
N LYS A 24 -7.23 -3.84 -9.28
CA LYS A 24 -6.10 -3.99 -10.21
C LYS A 24 -5.44 -5.37 -10.12
N GLY A 25 -5.85 -6.19 -9.15
CA GLY A 25 -5.21 -7.45 -8.89
C GLY A 25 -3.92 -7.28 -8.14
N LYS A 26 -2.87 -7.93 -8.60
CA LYS A 26 -1.57 -7.86 -7.94
C LYS A 26 -0.87 -6.55 -8.29
N ILE A 27 -0.48 -5.79 -7.28
CA ILE A 27 0.19 -4.50 -7.48
C ILE A 27 1.39 -4.39 -6.56
N GLU A 28 2.39 -3.67 -7.03
CA GLU A 28 3.56 -3.33 -6.21
C GLU A 28 3.33 -1.96 -5.59
N ILE A 29 3.52 -1.89 -4.28
CA ILE A 29 3.29 -0.67 -3.52
C ILE A 29 4.62 -0.21 -2.94
N THR A 30 4.93 1.07 -3.13
CA THR A 30 6.14 1.67 -2.57
C THR A 30 5.72 2.69 -1.51
N CYS A 31 6.19 2.51 -0.30
CA CYS A 31 5.92 3.46 0.76
C CYS A 31 6.66 4.77 0.48
N PRO A 32 5.95 5.91 0.41
CA PRO A 32 6.60 7.18 0.12
C PRO A 32 7.42 7.73 1.28
N LYS A 33 7.26 7.15 2.46
CA LYS A 33 7.93 7.65 3.66
C LYS A 33 9.24 6.93 3.95
N CYS A 34 9.23 5.60 3.89
CA CYS A 34 10.42 4.82 4.20
C CYS A 34 11.02 4.12 2.97
N GLY A 35 10.31 4.13 1.85
CA GLY A 35 10.76 3.49 0.63
C GLY A 35 10.60 1.98 0.60
N GLN A 36 9.92 1.41 1.59
CA GLN A 36 9.67 -0.03 1.62
C GLN A 36 8.74 -0.43 0.48
N LYS A 37 9.13 -1.47 -0.24
CA LYS A 37 8.32 -2.00 -1.33
C LYS A 37 7.65 -3.29 -0.89
N PHE A 38 6.40 -3.46 -1.29
CA PHE A 38 5.67 -4.68 -0.99
C PHE A 38 4.58 -4.89 -2.04
N VAL A 39 4.13 -6.14 -2.15
CA VAL A 39 3.12 -6.51 -3.13
C VAL A 39 1.83 -6.87 -2.39
N LYS A 40 0.73 -6.34 -2.88
CA LYS A 40 -0.60 -6.64 -2.36
C LYS A 40 -1.57 -6.90 -3.50
N ARG A 41 -2.58 -7.67 -3.21
CA ARG A 41 -3.63 -7.93 -4.19
C ARG A 41 -4.87 -7.12 -3.82
N THR A 42 -5.37 -6.39 -4.77
CA THR A 42 -6.60 -5.59 -4.61
C THR A 42 -7.77 -6.16 -5.49
#